data_660dacb3d4bd0932d165fbdc970a67ad
#
_entry.id   660dacb3d4bd0932d165fbdc970a67ad
#
_cell.length_a   1.000
_cell.length_b   1.000
_cell.length_c   1.000
_cell.angle_alpha   90.00
_cell.angle_beta   90.00
_cell.angle_gamma   90.00
#
_symmetry.space_group_name_H-M   'P 1'
#
loop_
_entity.id
_entity.type
_entity.pdbx_description
1 polymer ?
#
loop_
_entity_poly.entity_id
_entity_poly.type
_entity_poly.pdbx_seq_one_letter_code
_entity_poly.pdbx_strand_id
1 'polypeptide(L)'
;GSEMCIRDSYRSTQNILDGANAVISHNKNRKGKTLFTRSGSGDKIVYKTVMSESEESQYIIDEIVKNVNNGMKYSDHAILYRMNAQSRNLEVMLTKSGISHRIIGGHRFFDRKEIKDIVSYLAVINNPSDNVRLQRIINVPKRAIGDTMFANVLEIGAGLGMSAFEVCERADEFQKTSRSASKLMNFTKMIRDFQECIENGMGLNDLLQEVLDVTKYLDYLQEEPETYEDRVNNIKELSSMFIKYEEESEDANLSEFLEDVALISDIDSYNEDEDAVVLMTLHSAKGLEFPIVFIPGMEEGIFPGNQSMFSEEDLEEERRLAYVGITRAKKKLYLISSQQRMLLSLIHI
;
A
#
# COMPACT_ATOMS: atom_id res chain seq x y z
N GLY A 1 33.68 10.75 -38.82
CA GLY A 1 32.55 10.25 -38.07
C GLY A 1 32.12 11.24 -37.04
N SER A 2 30.99 11.92 -37.30
CA SER A 2 30.39 12.92 -36.41
C SER A 2 29.79 12.17 -35.21
N GLU A 3 30.44 12.23 -34.05
CA GLU A 3 29.82 11.92 -32.77
C GLU A 3 28.76 12.97 -32.48
N MET A 4 27.54 12.65 -32.82
CA MET A 4 26.39 13.44 -32.40
C MET A 4 26.25 13.30 -30.88
N CYS A 5 26.84 14.22 -30.13
CA CYS A 5 26.56 14.41 -28.71
C CYS A 5 25.09 14.67 -28.54
N ILE A 6 24.29 13.62 -28.29
CA ILE A 6 22.93 13.76 -27.77
C ILE A 6 23.09 14.30 -26.33
N ARG A 7 23.11 15.63 -26.21
CA ARG A 7 22.94 16.30 -24.93
C ARG A 7 21.48 16.17 -24.57
N ASP A 8 21.15 15.26 -23.69
CA ASP A 8 19.83 15.16 -23.14
C ASP A 8 19.49 16.49 -22.45
N SER A 9 18.70 17.32 -23.12
CA SER A 9 18.19 18.57 -22.55
C SER A 9 17.11 18.23 -21.54
N TYR A 10 17.44 18.30 -20.25
CA TYR A 10 16.46 18.07 -19.19
C TYR A 10 15.57 19.30 -19.00
N ARG A 11 14.28 19.03 -18.67
CA ARG A 11 13.27 20.07 -18.39
C ARG A 11 13.34 20.57 -16.94
N SER A 12 14.10 19.89 -16.08
CA SER A 12 14.35 20.29 -14.70
C SER A 12 15.20 21.56 -14.62
N THR A 13 15.03 22.32 -13.55
CA THR A 13 15.90 23.48 -13.23
C THR A 13 17.28 23.02 -12.76
N GLN A 14 18.26 23.93 -12.81
CA GLN A 14 19.66 23.59 -12.50
C GLN A 14 19.86 23.10 -11.06
N ASN A 15 19.19 23.73 -10.07
CA ASN A 15 19.28 23.31 -8.68
C ASN A 15 18.86 21.84 -8.47
N ILE A 16 17.82 21.38 -9.20
CA ILE A 16 17.36 19.98 -9.14
C ILE A 16 18.41 19.06 -9.76
N LEU A 17 18.98 19.44 -10.91
CA LEU A 17 20.00 18.64 -11.59
C LEU A 17 21.30 18.58 -10.78
N ASP A 18 21.67 19.64 -10.11
CA ASP A 18 22.85 19.67 -9.22
C ASP A 18 22.64 18.71 -8.04
N GLY A 19 21.45 18.70 -7.44
CA GLY A 19 21.09 17.72 -6.39
C GLY A 19 21.16 16.28 -6.90
N ALA A 20 20.60 15.99 -8.09
CA ALA A 20 20.67 14.67 -8.69
C ALA A 20 22.13 14.25 -8.99
N ASN A 21 22.93 15.15 -9.55
CA ASN A 21 24.33 14.90 -9.84
C ASN A 21 25.15 14.66 -8.55
N ALA A 22 24.84 15.39 -7.48
CA ALA A 22 25.49 15.20 -6.18
C ALA A 22 25.23 13.79 -5.63
N VAL A 23 23.99 13.30 -5.64
CA VAL A 23 23.65 11.95 -5.19
C VAL A 23 24.36 10.88 -6.00
N ILE A 24 24.28 10.95 -7.34
CA ILE A 24 24.84 9.90 -8.20
C ILE A 24 26.38 9.95 -8.28
N SER A 25 27.01 11.07 -7.89
CA SER A 25 28.47 11.21 -7.91
C SER A 25 29.18 10.23 -6.96
N HIS A 26 28.48 9.71 -5.96
CA HIS A 26 29.00 8.73 -5.00
C HIS A 26 29.08 7.30 -5.56
N ASN A 27 28.50 7.03 -6.73
CA ASN A 27 28.56 5.72 -7.36
C ASN A 27 29.90 5.54 -8.12
N LYS A 28 30.57 4.40 -7.91
CA LYS A 28 31.87 4.07 -8.51
C LYS A 28 31.74 3.68 -9.99
N ASN A 29 30.66 2.94 -10.32
CA ASN A 29 30.38 2.42 -11.67
C ASN A 29 29.52 3.40 -12.49
N ARG A 30 30.00 4.65 -12.69
CA ARG A 30 29.26 5.71 -13.40
C ARG A 30 29.81 5.93 -14.81
N LYS A 31 28.93 5.99 -15.82
CA LYS A 31 29.24 6.62 -17.10
C LYS A 31 29.20 8.15 -16.88
N GLY A 32 30.34 8.82 -16.99
CA GLY A 32 30.56 10.23 -16.61
C GLY A 32 29.76 11.27 -17.42
N LYS A 33 28.42 11.20 -17.39
CA LYS A 33 27.53 12.21 -17.96
C LYS A 33 27.09 13.18 -16.88
N THR A 34 27.28 14.47 -17.12
CA THR A 34 26.74 15.54 -16.27
C THR A 34 25.51 16.10 -16.95
N LEU A 35 24.39 16.19 -16.21
CA LEU A 35 23.15 16.75 -16.72
C LEU A 35 23.26 18.26 -16.82
N PHE A 36 22.69 18.82 -17.86
CA PHE A 36 22.65 20.24 -18.15
C PHE A 36 21.25 20.68 -18.54
N THR A 37 20.84 21.87 -18.13
CA THR A 37 19.57 22.48 -18.50
C THR A 37 19.72 23.91 -18.98
N ARG A 38 18.71 24.37 -19.76
CA ARG A 38 18.55 25.77 -20.14
C ARG A 38 17.42 26.47 -19.34
N SER A 39 16.81 25.75 -18.38
CA SER A 39 15.65 26.24 -17.62
C SER A 39 16.02 27.18 -16.45
N GLY A 40 17.27 27.62 -16.36
CA GLY A 40 17.74 28.50 -15.28
C GLY A 40 17.95 27.77 -13.96
N SER A 41 18.28 28.54 -12.91
CA SER A 41 18.58 27.98 -11.57
C SER A 41 17.35 27.31 -10.92
N GLY A 42 16.19 27.95 -11.05
CA GLY A 42 14.96 27.49 -10.41
C GLY A 42 14.95 27.63 -8.88
N ASP A 43 13.95 27.05 -8.26
CA ASP A 43 13.81 26.99 -6.80
C ASP A 43 14.87 26.05 -6.19
N LYS A 44 15.26 26.33 -4.94
CA LYS A 44 16.07 25.40 -4.16
C LYS A 44 15.26 24.15 -3.82
N ILE A 45 15.95 23.01 -3.74
CA ILE A 45 15.37 21.78 -3.20
C ILE A 45 14.99 22.02 -1.74
N VAL A 46 13.75 21.67 -1.38
CA VAL A 46 13.28 21.74 -0.01
C VAL A 46 13.56 20.40 0.67
N TYR A 47 14.33 20.42 1.75
CA TYR A 47 14.48 19.29 2.65
C TYR A 47 13.73 19.58 3.94
N LYS A 48 12.79 18.68 4.31
CA LYS A 48 11.95 18.84 5.49
C LYS A 48 12.02 17.60 6.36
N THR A 49 12.35 17.79 7.63
CA THR A 49 12.20 16.74 8.66
C THR A 49 10.97 17.04 9.48
N VAL A 50 10.14 16.03 9.69
CA VAL A 50 8.93 16.04 10.52
C VAL A 50 9.04 15.02 11.65
N MET A 51 8.13 15.06 12.61
CA MET A 51 8.19 14.14 13.75
C MET A 51 7.65 12.76 13.41
N SER A 52 6.57 12.69 12.62
CA SER A 52 5.86 11.43 12.33
C SER A 52 5.48 11.31 10.86
N GLU A 53 5.13 10.10 10.46
CA GLU A 53 4.57 9.77 9.14
C GLU A 53 3.26 10.53 8.85
N SER A 54 2.44 10.73 9.87
CA SER A 54 1.20 11.52 9.73
C SER A 54 1.50 12.99 9.44
N GLU A 55 2.49 13.57 10.13
CA GLU A 55 2.96 14.93 9.84
C GLU A 55 3.60 15.05 8.45
N GLU A 56 4.28 13.99 7.99
CA GLU A 56 4.84 13.93 6.63
C GLU A 56 3.73 14.07 5.59
N SER A 57 2.68 13.26 5.70
CA SER A 57 1.53 13.32 4.80
C SER A 57 0.78 14.65 4.90
N GLN A 58 0.59 15.18 6.10
CA GLN A 58 -0.07 16.49 6.31
C GLN A 58 0.73 17.62 5.67
N TYR A 59 2.05 17.62 5.85
CA TYR A 59 2.93 18.63 5.23
C TYR A 59 2.84 18.60 3.70
N ILE A 60 2.82 17.41 3.09
CA ILE A 60 2.65 17.26 1.64
C ILE A 60 1.32 17.85 1.19
N ILE A 61 0.23 17.52 1.89
CA ILE A 61 -1.11 18.02 1.59
C ILE A 61 -1.17 19.55 1.70
N ASP A 62 -0.63 20.12 2.75
CA ASP A 62 -0.60 21.56 2.97
C ASP A 62 0.14 22.30 1.84
N GLU A 63 1.28 21.77 1.38
CA GLU A 63 2.01 22.34 0.25
C GLU A 63 1.28 22.17 -1.08
N ILE A 64 0.60 21.04 -1.31
CA ILE A 64 -0.27 20.84 -2.50
C ILE A 64 -1.40 21.87 -2.51
N VAL A 65 -2.15 21.99 -1.41
CA VAL A 65 -3.27 22.95 -1.28
C VAL A 65 -2.78 24.37 -1.49
N LYS A 66 -1.66 24.74 -0.90
CA LYS A 66 -1.04 26.06 -1.08
C LYS A 66 -0.69 26.33 -2.56
N ASN A 67 -0.14 25.35 -3.25
CA ASN A 67 0.21 25.50 -4.67
C ASN A 67 -1.05 25.62 -5.55
N VAL A 68 -2.08 24.83 -5.27
CA VAL A 68 -3.37 24.89 -5.99
C VAL A 68 -4.05 26.23 -5.76
N ASN A 69 -4.03 26.78 -4.54
CA ASN A 69 -4.53 28.11 -4.23
C ASN A 69 -3.75 29.21 -4.96
N ASN A 70 -2.51 28.94 -5.37
CA ASN A 70 -1.68 29.83 -6.20
C ASN A 70 -1.84 29.56 -7.72
N GLY A 71 -2.86 28.81 -8.14
CA GLY A 71 -3.23 28.61 -9.53
C GLY A 71 -2.62 27.37 -10.21
N MET A 72 -2.00 26.47 -9.48
CA MET A 72 -1.56 25.17 -9.99
C MET A 72 -2.72 24.17 -10.01
N LYS A 73 -2.56 23.09 -10.78
CA LYS A 73 -3.49 21.96 -10.80
C LYS A 73 -3.04 20.87 -9.84
N TYR A 74 -3.96 20.01 -9.39
CA TYR A 74 -3.59 18.81 -8.64
C TYR A 74 -2.67 17.89 -9.46
N SER A 75 -2.92 17.76 -10.75
CA SER A 75 -2.11 16.97 -11.69
C SER A 75 -0.69 17.50 -11.94
N ASP A 76 -0.38 18.72 -11.48
CA ASP A 76 0.98 19.25 -11.48
C ASP A 76 1.87 18.62 -10.38
N HIS A 77 1.28 17.87 -9.46
CA HIS A 77 1.95 17.30 -8.30
C HIS A 77 2.07 15.78 -8.40
N ALA A 78 3.27 15.26 -8.10
CA ALA A 78 3.50 13.83 -7.94
C ALA A 78 4.16 13.53 -6.59
N ILE A 79 3.73 12.42 -5.97
CA ILE A 79 4.32 11.88 -4.77
C ILE A 79 4.98 10.55 -5.15
N LEU A 80 6.31 10.50 -5.04
CA LEU A 80 7.12 9.34 -5.43
C LEU A 80 7.67 8.67 -4.18
N TYR A 81 7.26 7.44 -3.91
CA TYR A 81 7.67 6.69 -2.74
C TYR A 81 8.50 5.46 -3.10
N ARG A 82 9.30 4.97 -2.16
CA ARG A 82 10.18 3.81 -2.34
C ARG A 82 9.42 2.49 -2.27
N MET A 83 8.52 2.36 -1.31
CA MET A 83 7.75 1.14 -1.05
C MET A 83 6.26 1.39 -1.20
N ASN A 84 5.55 0.40 -1.75
CA ASN A 84 4.10 0.48 -1.92
C ASN A 84 3.34 0.73 -0.60
N ALA A 85 3.82 0.21 0.51
CA ALA A 85 3.20 0.42 1.82
C ALA A 85 3.08 1.91 2.21
N GLN A 86 4.04 2.75 1.79
CA GLN A 86 4.00 4.18 2.09
C GLN A 86 2.79 4.92 1.49
N SER A 87 2.17 4.37 0.42
CA SER A 87 1.03 5.04 -0.21
C SER A 87 -0.20 5.10 0.69
N ARG A 88 -0.38 4.15 1.59
CA ARG A 88 -1.59 4.03 2.42
C ARG A 88 -1.91 5.31 3.19
N ASN A 89 -0.97 5.81 3.97
CA ASN A 89 -1.20 7.00 4.77
C ASN A 89 -1.49 8.24 3.90
N LEU A 90 -0.78 8.35 2.76
CA LEU A 90 -1.01 9.38 1.76
C LEU A 90 -2.41 9.29 1.14
N GLU A 91 -2.84 8.09 0.73
CA GLU A 91 -4.17 7.83 0.15
C GLU A 91 -5.27 8.23 1.13
N VAL A 92 -5.19 7.74 2.38
CA VAL A 92 -6.17 8.05 3.43
C VAL A 92 -6.24 9.55 3.70
N MET A 93 -5.08 10.21 3.83
CA MET A 93 -5.03 11.63 4.13
C MET A 93 -5.52 12.50 2.97
N LEU A 94 -5.17 12.17 1.71
CA LEU A 94 -5.68 12.85 0.52
C LEU A 94 -7.20 12.69 0.41
N THR A 95 -7.73 11.48 0.61
CA THR A 95 -9.17 11.21 0.62
C THR A 95 -9.89 12.02 1.70
N LYS A 96 -9.42 11.98 2.96
CA LYS A 96 -10.00 12.78 4.06
C LYS A 96 -9.96 14.28 3.79
N SER A 97 -8.97 14.75 3.04
CA SER A 97 -8.85 16.16 2.63
C SER A 97 -9.66 16.51 1.38
N GLY A 98 -10.41 15.57 0.80
CA GLY A 98 -11.19 15.77 -0.42
C GLY A 98 -10.33 16.05 -1.66
N ILE A 99 -9.08 15.57 -1.69
CA ILE A 99 -8.15 15.77 -2.79
C ILE A 99 -8.14 14.54 -3.68
N SER A 100 -8.55 14.73 -4.94
CA SER A 100 -8.50 13.68 -5.96
C SER A 100 -7.07 13.22 -6.21
N HIS A 101 -6.86 11.90 -6.21
CA HIS A 101 -5.56 11.31 -6.45
C HIS A 101 -5.68 10.00 -7.23
N ARG A 102 -4.59 9.62 -7.93
CA ARG A 102 -4.51 8.37 -8.68
C ARG A 102 -3.16 7.70 -8.50
N ILE A 103 -3.16 6.37 -8.49
CA ILE A 103 -1.93 5.57 -8.42
C ILE A 103 -1.56 5.09 -9.82
N ILE A 104 -0.30 5.31 -10.20
CA ILE A 104 0.26 4.82 -11.47
C ILE A 104 1.21 3.65 -11.18
N GLY A 105 1.03 2.56 -11.94
CA GLY A 105 1.90 1.38 -11.86
C GLY A 105 1.71 0.51 -10.62
N GLY A 106 0.59 0.68 -9.93
CA GLY A 106 0.24 -0.10 -8.72
C GLY A 106 -1.27 -0.15 -8.50
N HIS A 107 -1.66 -0.82 -7.43
CA HIS A 107 -3.02 -0.85 -6.92
C HIS A 107 -3.12 0.04 -5.68
N ARG A 108 -4.29 0.64 -5.45
CA ARG A 108 -4.62 1.30 -4.18
C ARG A 108 -4.41 0.35 -3.02
N PHE A 109 -4.10 0.88 -1.85
CA PHE A 109 -3.76 0.05 -0.69
C PHE A 109 -4.82 -1.02 -0.40
N PHE A 110 -6.09 -0.63 -0.30
CA PHE A 110 -7.19 -1.58 -0.03
C PHE A 110 -7.57 -2.45 -1.23
N ASP A 111 -7.06 -2.16 -2.43
CA ASP A 111 -7.24 -2.98 -3.63
C ASP A 111 -6.19 -4.08 -3.79
N ARG A 112 -5.09 -4.03 -3.03
CA ARG A 112 -4.04 -5.04 -3.08
C ARG A 112 -4.58 -6.38 -2.62
N LYS A 113 -4.14 -7.46 -3.30
CA LYS A 113 -4.67 -8.81 -3.10
C LYS A 113 -4.62 -9.25 -1.63
N GLU A 114 -3.46 -9.12 -0.98
CA GLU A 114 -3.24 -9.51 0.41
C GLU A 114 -4.09 -8.70 1.38
N ILE A 115 -4.28 -7.41 1.12
CA ILE A 115 -5.13 -6.55 1.94
C ILE A 115 -6.60 -6.90 1.77
N LYS A 116 -7.05 -7.10 0.53
CA LYS A 116 -8.43 -7.59 0.24
C LYS A 116 -8.71 -8.94 0.88
N ASP A 117 -7.74 -9.85 0.88
CA ASP A 117 -7.90 -11.16 1.51
C ASP A 117 -8.10 -11.01 3.02
N ILE A 118 -7.22 -10.26 3.70
CA ILE A 118 -7.29 -10.04 5.15
C ILE A 118 -8.56 -9.26 5.53
N VAL A 119 -8.87 -8.16 4.83
CA VAL A 119 -10.12 -7.40 5.07
C VAL A 119 -11.34 -8.29 4.85
N SER A 120 -11.30 -9.24 3.91
CA SER A 120 -12.39 -10.19 3.71
C SER A 120 -12.51 -11.20 4.86
N TYR A 121 -11.41 -11.65 5.46
CA TYR A 121 -11.44 -12.42 6.70
C TYR A 121 -12.15 -11.64 7.82
N LEU A 122 -11.71 -10.42 8.05
CA LEU A 122 -12.27 -9.55 9.06
C LEU A 122 -13.76 -9.26 8.82
N ALA A 123 -14.15 -9.05 7.56
CA ALA A 123 -15.55 -8.83 7.19
C ALA A 123 -16.40 -10.06 7.46
N VAL A 124 -15.93 -11.28 7.16
CA VAL A 124 -16.65 -12.53 7.43
C VAL A 124 -16.71 -12.81 8.94
N ILE A 125 -15.66 -12.48 9.68
CA ILE A 125 -15.69 -12.57 11.15
C ILE A 125 -16.75 -11.63 11.71
N ASN A 126 -16.86 -10.40 11.21
CA ASN A 126 -17.87 -9.43 11.64
C ASN A 126 -19.28 -9.80 11.18
N ASN A 127 -19.42 -10.29 9.93
CA ASN A 127 -20.70 -10.71 9.35
C ASN A 127 -20.53 -11.98 8.51
N PRO A 128 -20.78 -13.17 9.07
CA PRO A 128 -20.67 -14.44 8.36
C PRO A 128 -21.62 -14.59 7.16
N SER A 129 -22.66 -13.77 7.07
CA SER A 129 -23.62 -13.82 5.95
C SER A 129 -23.13 -13.10 4.69
N ASP A 130 -21.93 -12.48 4.71
CA ASP A 130 -21.32 -11.88 3.53
C ASP A 130 -20.75 -12.95 2.59
N ASN A 131 -21.60 -13.45 1.71
CA ASN A 131 -21.26 -14.52 0.77
C ASN A 131 -20.14 -14.13 -0.20
N VAL A 132 -20.02 -12.84 -0.56
CA VAL A 132 -18.99 -12.35 -1.50
C VAL A 132 -17.61 -12.42 -0.85
N ARG A 133 -17.49 -11.93 0.38
CA ARG A 133 -16.24 -11.98 1.14
C ARG A 133 -15.90 -13.42 1.53
N LEU A 134 -16.89 -14.21 1.89
CA LEU A 134 -16.73 -15.64 2.18
C LEU A 134 -16.16 -16.41 0.98
N GLN A 135 -16.71 -16.20 -0.22
CA GLN A 135 -16.22 -16.82 -1.46
C GLN A 135 -14.75 -16.51 -1.69
N ARG A 136 -14.33 -15.28 -1.39
CA ARG A 136 -12.95 -14.86 -1.59
C ARG A 136 -11.98 -15.63 -0.70
N ILE A 137 -12.32 -15.87 0.57
CA ILE A 137 -11.37 -16.40 1.56
C ILE A 137 -11.48 -17.89 1.83
N ILE A 138 -12.58 -18.54 1.47
CA ILE A 138 -12.83 -19.94 1.86
C ILE A 138 -11.74 -20.90 1.41
N ASN A 139 -11.06 -20.58 0.30
CA ASN A 139 -9.94 -21.34 -0.24
C ASN A 139 -8.62 -20.53 -0.34
N VAL A 140 -8.48 -19.48 0.42
CA VAL A 140 -7.26 -18.65 0.50
C VAL A 140 -6.87 -18.48 1.98
N PRO A 141 -5.73 -19.05 2.42
CA PRO A 141 -4.89 -20.06 1.75
C PRO A 141 -5.61 -21.34 1.32
N LYS A 142 -4.98 -22.12 0.45
CA LYS A 142 -5.61 -23.32 -0.17
C LYS A 142 -6.07 -24.34 0.85
N ARG A 143 -7.37 -24.69 0.81
CA ARG A 143 -8.02 -25.69 1.68
C ARG A 143 -8.66 -26.83 0.89
N ALA A 144 -8.39 -26.88 -0.43
CA ALA A 144 -9.03 -27.81 -1.35
C ALA A 144 -10.59 -27.70 -1.33
N ILE A 145 -11.08 -26.46 -1.24
CA ILE A 145 -12.48 -26.09 -1.42
C ILE A 145 -12.54 -25.29 -2.72
N GLY A 146 -12.81 -25.98 -3.83
CA GLY A 146 -12.84 -25.34 -5.16
C GLY A 146 -14.16 -24.63 -5.44
N ASP A 147 -14.16 -23.82 -6.51
CA ASP A 147 -15.31 -22.99 -6.93
C ASP A 147 -16.60 -23.82 -7.16
N THR A 148 -16.48 -25.02 -7.70
CA THR A 148 -17.62 -25.94 -7.88
C THR A 148 -18.26 -26.32 -6.55
N MET A 149 -17.46 -26.54 -5.51
CA MET A 149 -17.96 -26.85 -4.18
C MET A 149 -18.68 -25.64 -3.58
N PHE A 150 -18.10 -24.46 -3.72
CA PHE A 150 -18.75 -23.24 -3.24
C PHE A 150 -20.04 -22.90 -4.00
N ALA A 151 -20.09 -23.18 -5.32
CA ALA A 151 -21.32 -23.06 -6.11
C ALA A 151 -22.44 -23.99 -5.59
N ASN A 152 -22.09 -25.22 -5.20
CA ASN A 152 -23.04 -26.13 -4.55
C ASN A 152 -23.57 -25.58 -3.21
N VAL A 153 -22.69 -24.98 -2.41
CA VAL A 153 -23.06 -24.31 -1.14
C VAL A 153 -24.07 -23.19 -1.39
N LEU A 154 -23.80 -22.32 -2.38
CA LEU A 154 -24.70 -21.21 -2.75
C LEU A 154 -26.06 -21.74 -3.26
N GLU A 155 -26.08 -22.80 -4.07
CA GLU A 155 -27.31 -23.41 -4.59
C GLU A 155 -28.17 -23.96 -3.45
N ILE A 156 -27.55 -24.66 -2.49
CA ILE A 156 -28.26 -25.18 -1.30
C ILE A 156 -28.81 -24.01 -0.48
N GLY A 157 -28.01 -23.00 -0.22
CA GLY A 157 -28.43 -21.83 0.52
C GLY A 157 -29.61 -21.10 -0.11
N ALA A 158 -29.57 -20.89 -1.43
CA ALA A 158 -30.68 -20.29 -2.18
C ALA A 158 -31.96 -21.12 -2.10
N GLY A 159 -31.84 -22.44 -2.13
CA GLY A 159 -33.01 -23.36 -2.03
C GLY A 159 -33.65 -23.42 -0.65
N LEU A 160 -32.86 -23.17 0.42
CA LEU A 160 -33.31 -23.33 1.80
C LEU A 160 -33.45 -21.96 2.55
N GLY A 161 -33.12 -20.83 1.90
CA GLY A 161 -33.10 -19.52 2.55
C GLY A 161 -32.01 -19.40 3.61
N MET A 162 -30.87 -20.08 3.43
CA MET A 162 -29.73 -20.08 4.32
C MET A 162 -28.58 -19.29 3.69
N SER A 163 -27.74 -18.62 4.53
CA SER A 163 -26.47 -18.08 4.06
C SER A 163 -25.49 -19.19 3.66
N ALA A 164 -24.51 -18.87 2.83
CA ALA A 164 -23.47 -19.83 2.47
C ALA A 164 -22.71 -20.35 3.71
N PHE A 165 -22.51 -19.47 4.71
CA PHE A 165 -21.84 -19.84 5.95
C PHE A 165 -22.65 -20.90 6.74
N GLU A 166 -23.96 -20.69 6.90
CA GLU A 166 -24.87 -21.68 7.57
C GLU A 166 -24.88 -23.04 6.85
N VAL A 167 -24.83 -23.03 5.52
CA VAL A 167 -24.69 -24.27 4.75
C VAL A 167 -23.33 -24.93 5.00
N CYS A 168 -22.26 -24.15 5.09
CA CYS A 168 -20.93 -24.70 5.42
C CYS A 168 -20.87 -25.28 6.83
N GLU A 169 -21.55 -24.68 7.81
CA GLU A 169 -21.63 -25.20 9.20
C GLU A 169 -22.34 -26.56 9.26
N ARG A 170 -23.28 -26.81 8.36
CA ARG A 170 -24.10 -28.00 8.27
C ARG A 170 -23.80 -28.86 7.03
N ALA A 171 -22.55 -28.74 6.54
CA ALA A 171 -22.19 -29.35 5.24
C ALA A 171 -22.28 -30.87 5.19
N ASP A 172 -22.28 -31.55 6.31
CA ASP A 172 -22.49 -33.00 6.45
C ASP A 172 -23.94 -33.43 6.25
N GLU A 173 -24.89 -32.51 6.38
CA GLU A 173 -26.33 -32.80 6.16
C GLU A 173 -26.72 -32.85 4.66
N PHE A 174 -25.86 -32.37 3.77
CA PHE A 174 -26.17 -32.23 2.35
C PHE A 174 -25.28 -33.12 1.47
N GLN A 175 -25.95 -33.91 0.60
CA GLN A 175 -25.24 -34.82 -0.29
C GLN A 175 -24.24 -34.14 -1.22
N LYS A 176 -24.55 -32.92 -1.72
CA LYS A 176 -23.69 -32.17 -2.64
C LYS A 176 -22.39 -31.66 -1.97
N THR A 177 -22.37 -31.49 -0.67
CA THR A 177 -21.19 -30.99 0.10
C THR A 177 -20.46 -32.11 0.85
N SER A 178 -21.01 -33.32 0.92
CA SER A 178 -20.50 -34.44 1.75
C SER A 178 -19.02 -34.73 1.57
N ARG A 179 -18.47 -34.64 0.34
CA ARG A 179 -17.05 -34.89 0.04
C ARG A 179 -16.10 -33.86 0.69
N SER A 180 -16.59 -32.67 0.96
CA SER A 180 -15.81 -31.57 1.55
C SER A 180 -16.38 -31.10 2.89
N ALA A 181 -17.34 -31.82 3.46
CA ALA A 181 -18.05 -31.43 4.67
C ALA A 181 -17.06 -31.07 5.81
N SER A 182 -16.13 -31.95 6.10
CA SER A 182 -15.13 -31.71 7.15
C SER A 182 -14.31 -30.42 6.92
N LYS A 183 -13.94 -30.12 5.65
CA LYS A 183 -13.17 -28.90 5.33
C LYS A 183 -14.01 -27.64 5.49
N LEU A 184 -15.27 -27.67 5.04
CA LEU A 184 -16.23 -26.57 5.17
C LEU A 184 -16.52 -26.29 6.65
N MET A 185 -16.80 -27.32 7.43
CA MET A 185 -17.08 -27.22 8.87
C MET A 185 -15.84 -26.75 9.67
N ASN A 186 -14.64 -27.22 9.32
CA ASN A 186 -13.40 -26.73 9.94
C ASN A 186 -13.15 -25.26 9.65
N PHE A 187 -13.47 -24.82 8.44
CA PHE A 187 -13.37 -23.40 8.09
C PHE A 187 -14.33 -22.53 8.90
N THR A 188 -15.62 -22.94 8.98
CA THR A 188 -16.61 -22.18 9.76
C THR A 188 -16.29 -22.19 11.24
N LYS A 189 -15.81 -23.32 11.77
CA LYS A 189 -15.32 -23.40 13.18
C LYS A 189 -14.22 -22.38 13.43
N MET A 190 -13.21 -22.31 12.57
CA MET A 190 -12.13 -21.32 12.66
C MET A 190 -12.68 -19.89 12.71
N ILE A 191 -13.67 -19.54 11.87
CA ILE A 191 -14.30 -18.21 11.90
C ILE A 191 -15.04 -17.98 13.23
N ARG A 192 -15.73 -18.98 13.78
CA ARG A 192 -16.39 -18.90 15.09
C ARG A 192 -15.38 -18.70 16.21
N ASP A 193 -14.26 -19.42 16.16
CA ASP A 193 -13.18 -19.26 17.13
C ASP A 193 -12.64 -17.79 17.14
N PHE A 194 -12.50 -17.17 15.98
CA PHE A 194 -12.14 -15.73 15.89
C PHE A 194 -13.22 -14.79 16.45
N GLN A 195 -14.50 -15.10 16.22
CA GLN A 195 -15.61 -14.33 16.81
C GLN A 195 -15.57 -14.40 18.35
N GLU A 196 -15.32 -15.59 18.90
CA GLU A 196 -15.18 -15.77 20.35
C GLU A 196 -13.98 -14.98 20.90
N CYS A 197 -12.86 -14.87 20.17
CA CYS A 197 -11.73 -14.03 20.56
C CYS A 197 -12.16 -12.55 20.71
N ILE A 198 -12.94 -12.01 19.76
CA ILE A 198 -13.45 -10.62 19.85
C ILE A 198 -14.41 -10.47 21.03
N GLU A 199 -15.33 -11.39 21.22
CA GLU A 199 -16.28 -11.38 22.34
C GLU A 199 -15.56 -11.40 23.70
N ASN A 200 -14.38 -12.04 23.77
CA ASN A 200 -13.51 -12.07 24.93
C ASN A 200 -12.59 -10.83 25.05
N GLY A 201 -12.78 -9.82 24.21
CA GLY A 201 -12.06 -8.54 24.28
C GLY A 201 -10.72 -8.49 23.57
N MET A 202 -10.46 -9.39 22.60
CA MET A 202 -9.27 -9.31 21.77
C MET A 202 -9.28 -8.04 20.94
N GLY A 203 -8.17 -7.28 20.94
CA GLY A 203 -7.99 -6.09 20.11
C GLY A 203 -7.86 -6.41 18.62
N LEU A 204 -8.00 -5.39 17.77
CA LEU A 204 -8.03 -5.55 16.31
C LEU A 204 -6.67 -6.00 15.76
N ASN A 205 -5.58 -5.44 16.31
CA ASN A 205 -4.25 -5.85 15.90
C ASN A 205 -3.94 -7.29 16.32
N ASP A 206 -4.33 -7.70 17.52
CA ASP A 206 -4.15 -9.07 18.00
C ASP A 206 -5.00 -10.05 17.18
N LEU A 207 -6.23 -9.66 16.80
CA LEU A 207 -7.05 -10.44 15.88
C LEU A 207 -6.38 -10.62 14.52
N LEU A 208 -5.76 -9.56 13.97
CA LEU A 208 -5.01 -9.65 12.72
C LEU A 208 -3.87 -10.69 12.85
N GLN A 209 -3.10 -10.64 13.94
CA GLN A 209 -2.01 -11.60 14.17
C GLN A 209 -2.56 -13.03 14.27
N GLU A 210 -3.64 -13.24 15.02
CA GLU A 210 -4.30 -14.53 15.15
C GLU A 210 -4.80 -15.08 13.81
N VAL A 211 -5.42 -14.22 12.98
CA VAL A 211 -5.84 -14.60 11.62
C VAL A 211 -4.64 -15.04 10.77
N LEU A 212 -3.54 -14.29 10.79
CA LEU A 212 -2.32 -14.63 10.04
C LEU A 212 -1.73 -15.96 10.49
N ASP A 213 -1.69 -16.21 11.80
CA ASP A 213 -1.08 -17.39 12.42
C ASP A 213 -1.91 -18.64 12.19
N VAL A 214 -3.20 -18.59 12.48
CA VAL A 214 -4.11 -19.74 12.35
C VAL A 214 -4.29 -20.14 10.89
N THR A 215 -4.40 -19.16 9.99
CA THR A 215 -4.57 -19.44 8.56
C THR A 215 -3.27 -19.80 7.85
N LYS A 216 -2.11 -19.54 8.47
CA LYS A 216 -0.79 -19.65 7.84
C LYS A 216 -0.67 -18.78 6.58
N TYR A 217 -1.25 -17.57 6.65
CA TYR A 217 -1.34 -16.68 5.49
C TYR A 217 0.05 -16.22 5.01
N LEU A 218 0.99 -15.98 5.93
CA LEU A 218 2.35 -15.60 5.58
C LEU A 218 3.10 -16.71 4.83
N ASP A 219 2.90 -17.98 5.23
CA ASP A 219 3.47 -19.14 4.51
C ASP A 219 2.89 -19.23 3.09
N TYR A 220 1.59 -18.95 2.94
CA TYR A 220 0.95 -18.87 1.62
C TYR A 220 1.57 -17.79 0.73
N LEU A 221 1.93 -16.63 1.28
CA LEU A 221 2.58 -15.58 0.51
C LEU A 221 3.98 -15.99 0.01
N GLN A 222 4.67 -16.90 0.70
CA GLN A 222 5.99 -17.40 0.28
C GLN A 222 5.94 -18.22 -1.02
N GLU A 223 4.74 -18.67 -1.46
CA GLU A 223 4.59 -19.31 -2.78
C GLU A 223 4.99 -18.38 -3.94
N GLU A 224 5.02 -17.05 -3.73
CA GLU A 224 5.43 -16.03 -4.70
C GLU A 224 6.59 -15.18 -4.13
N PRO A 225 7.84 -15.69 -4.13
CA PRO A 225 8.98 -15.04 -3.43
C PRO A 225 9.29 -13.62 -3.93
N GLU A 226 9.08 -13.35 -5.22
CA GLU A 226 9.37 -12.05 -5.86
C GLU A 226 8.54 -10.89 -5.27
N THR A 227 7.34 -11.18 -4.78
CA THR A 227 6.41 -10.17 -4.23
C THR A 227 6.22 -10.31 -2.71
N TYR A 228 6.85 -11.30 -2.09
CA TYR A 228 6.65 -11.64 -0.69
C TYR A 228 6.93 -10.46 0.25
N GLU A 229 8.09 -9.83 0.10
CA GLU A 229 8.51 -8.73 0.98
C GLU A 229 7.55 -7.53 0.89
N ASP A 230 7.16 -7.15 -0.33
CA ASP A 230 6.19 -6.06 -0.54
C ASP A 230 4.84 -6.38 0.10
N ARG A 231 4.34 -7.61 -0.05
CA ARG A 231 3.07 -8.03 0.54
C ARG A 231 3.12 -8.06 2.06
N VAL A 232 4.21 -8.57 2.63
CA VAL A 232 4.42 -8.54 4.08
C VAL A 232 4.47 -7.11 4.61
N ASN A 233 5.14 -6.20 3.91
CA ASN A 233 5.18 -4.79 4.29
C ASN A 233 3.78 -4.14 4.22
N ASN A 234 2.94 -4.51 3.24
CA ASN A 234 1.56 -4.05 3.19
C ASN A 234 0.73 -4.54 4.39
N ILE A 235 0.93 -5.79 4.83
CA ILE A 235 0.26 -6.33 6.02
C ILE A 235 0.74 -5.63 7.31
N LYS A 236 2.05 -5.33 7.43
CA LYS A 236 2.59 -4.53 8.53
C LYS A 236 1.96 -3.15 8.59
N GLU A 237 1.73 -2.55 7.43
CA GLU A 237 1.09 -1.26 7.34
C GLU A 237 -0.37 -1.32 7.80
N LEU A 238 -1.11 -2.39 7.46
CA LEU A 238 -2.45 -2.63 7.98
C LEU A 238 -2.44 -2.80 9.51
N SER A 239 -1.46 -3.53 10.05
CA SER A 239 -1.25 -3.69 11.50
C SER A 239 -1.02 -2.33 12.18
N SER A 240 -0.20 -1.46 11.58
CA SER A 240 0.03 -0.09 12.09
C SER A 240 -1.26 0.73 12.12
N MET A 241 -2.16 0.53 11.14
CA MET A 241 -3.49 1.18 11.16
C MET A 241 -4.32 0.74 12.36
N PHE A 242 -4.36 -0.56 12.65
CA PHE A 242 -5.13 -1.06 13.79
C PHE A 242 -4.62 -0.51 15.11
N ILE A 243 -3.29 -0.53 15.32
CA ILE A 243 -2.70 0.02 16.54
C ILE A 243 -3.08 1.49 16.72
N LYS A 244 -2.93 2.30 15.65
CA LYS A 244 -3.29 3.71 15.70
C LYS A 244 -4.77 3.92 15.95
N TYR A 245 -5.63 3.13 15.32
CA TYR A 245 -7.08 3.21 15.51
C TYR A 245 -7.48 2.88 16.95
N GLU A 246 -6.84 1.87 17.56
CA GLU A 246 -7.05 1.49 18.97
C GLU A 246 -6.51 2.56 19.94
N GLU A 247 -5.41 3.25 19.61
CA GLU A 247 -4.88 4.36 20.41
C GLU A 247 -5.76 5.63 20.36
N GLU A 248 -6.41 5.89 19.23
CA GLU A 248 -7.23 7.08 18.99
C GLU A 248 -8.69 6.93 19.46
N SER A 249 -9.17 5.70 19.70
CA SER A 249 -10.56 5.42 20.09
C SER A 249 -10.64 4.40 21.22
N GLU A 250 -11.24 4.80 22.36
CA GLU A 250 -11.48 3.89 23.48
C GLU A 250 -12.50 2.78 23.15
N ASP A 251 -13.37 3.02 22.17
CA ASP A 251 -14.42 2.12 21.71
C ASP A 251 -14.10 1.50 20.33
N ALA A 252 -12.81 1.43 19.97
CA ALA A 252 -12.38 0.87 18.69
C ALA A 252 -12.97 -0.53 18.47
N ASN A 253 -13.75 -0.69 17.41
CA ASN A 253 -14.40 -1.96 17.09
C ASN A 253 -14.29 -2.30 15.60
N LEU A 254 -14.42 -3.59 15.30
CA LEU A 254 -14.23 -4.12 13.96
C LEU A 254 -15.25 -3.58 12.95
N SER A 255 -16.51 -3.38 13.36
CA SER A 255 -17.57 -2.91 12.47
C SER A 255 -17.29 -1.50 11.95
N GLU A 256 -16.97 -0.57 12.84
CA GLU A 256 -16.62 0.81 12.47
C GLU A 256 -15.38 0.88 11.59
N PHE A 257 -14.35 0.09 11.91
CA PHE A 257 -13.15 0.01 11.07
C PHE A 257 -13.49 -0.44 9.64
N LEU A 258 -14.35 -1.47 9.50
CA LEU A 258 -14.76 -1.96 8.18
C LEU A 258 -15.63 -0.96 7.42
N GLU A 259 -16.45 -0.16 8.11
CA GLU A 259 -17.21 0.94 7.52
C GLU A 259 -16.27 2.03 6.99
N ASP A 260 -15.25 2.41 7.76
CA ASP A 260 -14.24 3.38 7.32
C ASP A 260 -13.48 2.89 6.08
N VAL A 261 -13.09 1.61 6.05
CA VAL A 261 -12.45 0.99 4.88
C VAL A 261 -13.37 1.01 3.66
N ALA A 262 -14.66 0.72 3.84
CA ALA A 262 -15.65 0.76 2.75
C ALA A 262 -15.80 2.19 2.20
N LEU A 263 -15.90 3.20 3.07
CA LEU A 263 -15.98 4.59 2.66
C LEU A 263 -14.76 5.04 1.85
N ILE A 264 -13.55 4.65 2.26
CA ILE A 264 -12.31 4.98 1.55
C ILE A 264 -12.31 4.30 0.16
N SER A 265 -12.80 3.07 0.06
CA SER A 265 -12.84 2.32 -1.20
C SER A 265 -13.89 2.86 -2.18
N ASP A 266 -15.03 3.37 -1.69
CA ASP A 266 -16.15 3.85 -2.55
C ASP A 266 -15.94 5.26 -3.10
N ILE A 267 -15.28 6.15 -2.35
CA ILE A 267 -14.97 7.53 -2.79
C ILE A 267 -14.05 7.51 -4.02
N ASP A 268 -13.42 6.40 -4.26
CA ASP A 268 -12.35 6.21 -5.23
C ASP A 268 -12.78 5.75 -6.64
N SER A 269 -14.06 5.72 -6.98
CA SER A 269 -14.56 5.45 -8.34
C SER A 269 -14.42 6.67 -9.27
N TYR A 270 -13.19 7.23 -9.35
CA TYR A 270 -12.90 8.44 -10.11
C TYR A 270 -12.61 8.18 -11.59
N ASN A 271 -12.99 9.17 -12.41
CA ASN A 271 -12.79 9.26 -13.85
C ASN A 271 -11.31 9.51 -14.18
N GLU A 272 -10.71 8.79 -15.12
CA GLU A 272 -9.29 8.95 -15.53
C GLU A 272 -8.92 10.35 -16.04
N ASP A 273 -9.91 11.17 -16.43
CA ASP A 273 -9.73 12.54 -16.96
C ASP A 273 -9.74 13.64 -15.88
N GLU A 274 -9.84 13.28 -14.59
CA GLU A 274 -9.96 14.27 -13.53
C GLU A 274 -8.59 14.85 -13.11
N ASP A 275 -8.60 16.13 -12.70
CA ASP A 275 -7.42 16.81 -12.16
C ASP A 275 -7.06 16.21 -10.79
N ALA A 276 -6.05 15.35 -10.75
CA ALA A 276 -5.71 14.53 -9.59
C ALA A 276 -4.20 14.51 -9.31
N VAL A 277 -3.84 14.48 -8.01
CA VAL A 277 -2.46 14.24 -7.56
C VAL A 277 -2.02 12.84 -7.97
N VAL A 278 -0.80 12.71 -8.47
CA VAL A 278 -0.27 11.43 -8.94
C VAL A 278 0.60 10.78 -7.86
N LEU A 279 0.27 9.55 -7.52
CA LEU A 279 1.04 8.71 -6.59
C LEU A 279 1.67 7.54 -7.36
N MET A 280 2.96 7.28 -7.13
CA MET A 280 3.63 6.11 -7.73
C MET A 280 4.91 5.74 -6.98
N THR A 281 5.40 4.54 -7.24
CA THR A 281 6.74 4.19 -6.78
C THR A 281 7.81 4.92 -7.60
N LEU A 282 8.98 5.11 -7.02
CA LEU A 282 10.14 5.66 -7.72
C LEU A 282 10.48 4.84 -8.99
N HIS A 283 10.29 3.52 -8.95
CA HIS A 283 10.51 2.65 -10.11
C HIS A 283 9.52 2.93 -11.26
N SER A 284 8.26 3.17 -10.93
CA SER A 284 7.20 3.47 -11.92
C SER A 284 7.33 4.87 -12.52
N ALA A 285 8.11 5.74 -11.90
CA ALA A 285 8.26 7.13 -12.33
C ALA A 285 9.18 7.32 -13.56
N LYS A 286 9.83 6.25 -14.03
CA LYS A 286 10.74 6.32 -15.17
C LYS A 286 10.01 6.80 -16.43
N GLY A 287 10.52 7.89 -17.03
CA GLY A 287 9.94 8.48 -18.26
C GLY A 287 8.84 9.51 -18.02
N LEU A 288 8.32 9.64 -16.81
CA LEU A 288 7.33 10.66 -16.45
C LEU A 288 8.03 11.89 -15.86
N GLU A 289 7.38 13.06 -15.94
CA GLU A 289 7.91 14.32 -15.39
C GLU A 289 6.75 15.20 -14.91
N PHE A 290 6.96 15.86 -13.76
CA PHE A 290 5.95 16.69 -13.11
C PHE A 290 6.52 18.06 -12.72
N PRO A 291 5.71 19.13 -12.73
CA PRO A 291 6.13 20.44 -12.23
C PRO A 291 6.66 20.37 -10.80
N ILE A 292 5.96 19.66 -9.91
CA ILE A 292 6.31 19.52 -8.49
C ILE A 292 6.35 18.04 -8.11
N VAL A 293 7.42 17.65 -7.42
CA VAL A 293 7.62 16.28 -6.93
C VAL A 293 7.91 16.31 -5.43
N PHE A 294 7.24 15.42 -4.71
CA PHE A 294 7.50 15.09 -3.31
C PHE A 294 8.09 13.68 -3.24
N ILE A 295 9.16 13.53 -2.47
CA ILE A 295 9.76 12.22 -2.16
C ILE A 295 9.75 12.06 -0.63
N PRO A 296 8.73 11.38 -0.08
CA PRO A 296 8.65 11.05 1.35
C PRO A 296 9.55 9.87 1.71
N GLY A 297 9.83 9.71 3.01
CA GLY A 297 10.58 8.58 3.55
C GLY A 297 12.07 8.63 3.24
N MET A 298 12.66 9.83 3.12
CA MET A 298 14.09 10.03 2.90
C MET A 298 14.88 9.81 4.20
N GLU A 299 14.79 8.57 4.72
CA GLU A 299 15.45 8.12 5.95
C GLU A 299 15.97 6.69 5.83
N GLU A 300 17.03 6.36 6.56
CA GLU A 300 17.59 5.01 6.62
C GLU A 300 16.54 3.98 7.06
N GLY A 301 16.50 2.86 6.36
CA GLY A 301 15.51 1.81 6.57
C GLY A 301 14.28 1.91 5.66
N ILE A 302 14.00 3.08 5.07
CA ILE A 302 12.96 3.30 4.06
C ILE A 302 13.61 3.58 2.70
N PHE A 303 14.37 4.67 2.60
CA PHE A 303 15.10 5.03 1.41
C PHE A 303 16.44 5.71 1.79
N PRO A 304 17.55 4.95 1.79
CA PRO A 304 17.70 3.55 1.35
C PRO A 304 16.99 2.52 2.26
N GLY A 305 16.57 1.41 1.66
CA GLY A 305 15.95 0.30 2.37
C GLY A 305 16.93 -0.43 3.30
N ASN A 306 16.41 -1.09 4.36
CA ASN A 306 17.26 -1.77 5.35
C ASN A 306 18.23 -2.78 4.73
N GLN A 307 17.78 -3.59 3.79
CA GLN A 307 18.62 -4.61 3.17
C GLN A 307 19.74 -4.00 2.31
N SER A 308 19.44 -2.89 1.62
CA SER A 308 20.39 -2.20 0.76
C SER A 308 21.55 -1.55 1.52
N MET A 309 21.42 -1.32 2.84
CA MET A 309 22.47 -0.72 3.64
C MET A 309 23.66 -1.65 3.91
N PHE A 310 23.49 -2.95 3.70
CA PHE A 310 24.54 -3.96 3.93
C PHE A 310 25.38 -4.28 2.69
N SER A 311 25.02 -3.72 1.53
CA SER A 311 25.68 -3.95 0.25
C SER A 311 25.97 -2.65 -0.47
N GLU A 312 27.24 -2.42 -0.84
CA GLU A 312 27.63 -1.23 -1.63
C GLU A 312 26.93 -1.19 -2.99
N GLU A 313 26.71 -2.37 -3.60
CA GLU A 313 26.07 -2.49 -4.90
C GLU A 313 24.59 -2.11 -4.82
N ASP A 314 23.90 -2.56 -3.77
CA ASP A 314 22.50 -2.22 -3.52
C ASP A 314 22.34 -0.74 -3.16
N LEU A 315 23.28 -0.16 -2.38
CA LEU A 315 23.29 1.27 -2.12
C LEU A 315 23.52 2.11 -3.39
N GLU A 316 24.34 1.62 -4.33
CA GLU A 316 24.49 2.27 -5.63
C GLU A 316 23.18 2.24 -6.43
N GLU A 317 22.39 1.16 -6.33
CA GLU A 317 21.08 1.09 -6.98
C GLU A 317 20.07 2.03 -6.33
N GLU A 318 20.03 2.12 -5.00
CA GLU A 318 19.21 3.10 -4.27
C GLU A 318 19.55 4.55 -4.70
N ARG A 319 20.85 4.87 -4.87
CA ARG A 319 21.27 6.18 -5.39
C ARG A 319 20.83 6.41 -6.84
N ARG A 320 20.84 5.36 -7.71
CA ARG A 320 20.30 5.46 -9.07
C ARG A 320 18.81 5.72 -9.05
N LEU A 321 18.09 5.07 -8.15
CA LEU A 321 16.66 5.27 -7.98
C LEU A 321 16.34 6.67 -7.45
N ALA A 322 17.12 7.18 -6.48
CA ALA A 322 17.01 8.56 -6.01
C ALA A 322 17.27 9.56 -7.14
N TYR A 323 18.28 9.33 -7.93
CA TYR A 323 18.59 10.14 -9.11
C TYR A 323 17.41 10.18 -10.10
N VAL A 324 16.79 9.02 -10.38
CA VAL A 324 15.59 8.96 -11.23
C VAL A 324 14.47 9.80 -10.62
N GLY A 325 14.14 9.61 -9.33
CA GLY A 325 13.09 10.35 -8.65
C GLY A 325 13.31 11.87 -8.65
N ILE A 326 14.51 12.32 -8.31
CA ILE A 326 14.89 13.74 -8.30
C ILE A 326 14.69 14.36 -9.70
N THR A 327 15.14 13.67 -10.74
CA THR A 327 15.03 14.15 -12.13
C THR A 327 13.60 14.14 -12.70
N ARG A 328 12.61 13.64 -11.96
CA ARG A 328 11.19 13.75 -12.35
C ARG A 328 10.60 15.12 -12.07
N ALA A 329 11.23 15.91 -11.19
CA ALA A 329 10.81 17.28 -10.89
C ALA A 329 11.27 18.26 -11.97
N LYS A 330 10.35 19.09 -12.48
CA LYS A 330 10.67 20.15 -13.43
C LYS A 330 11.02 21.46 -12.74
N LYS A 331 10.21 21.89 -11.76
CA LYS A 331 10.26 23.20 -11.13
C LYS A 331 10.66 23.14 -9.67
N LYS A 332 10.05 22.24 -8.89
CA LYS A 332 10.24 22.17 -7.45
C LYS A 332 10.30 20.73 -6.93
N LEU A 333 11.20 20.49 -6.01
CA LEU A 333 11.42 19.19 -5.39
C LEU A 333 11.40 19.34 -3.87
N TYR A 334 10.65 18.45 -3.22
CA TYR A 334 10.59 18.28 -1.78
C TYR A 334 11.12 16.89 -1.42
N LEU A 335 12.11 16.86 -0.55
CA LEU A 335 12.63 15.64 0.09
C LEU A 335 12.20 15.67 1.55
N ILE A 336 11.51 14.65 2.00
CA ILE A 336 10.87 14.66 3.33
C ILE A 336 11.30 13.43 4.09
N SER A 337 11.70 13.63 5.36
CA SER A 337 12.05 12.56 6.30
C SER A 337 11.22 12.66 7.57
N SER A 338 10.92 11.52 8.18
CA SER A 338 10.25 11.41 9.47
C SER A 338 11.23 10.91 10.52
N GLN A 339 11.18 11.49 11.74
CA GLN A 339 12.02 11.02 12.86
C GLN A 339 11.49 9.75 13.49
N GLN A 340 10.19 9.56 13.46
CA GLN A 340 9.50 8.38 13.98
C GLN A 340 8.56 7.84 12.91
N ARG A 341 8.79 6.58 12.54
CA ARG A 341 7.90 5.82 11.66
C ARG A 341 7.60 4.49 12.34
N MET A 342 6.34 4.13 12.43
CA MET A 342 5.94 2.87 13.02
C MET A 342 6.24 1.74 12.02
N LEU A 343 7.47 1.25 12.07
CA LEU A 343 7.87 0.04 11.36
C LEU A 343 7.66 -1.14 12.31
N LEU A 344 6.53 -1.81 12.20
CA LEU A 344 6.28 -3.02 12.97
C LEU A 344 7.17 -4.16 12.48
N SER A 345 7.98 -4.67 13.38
CA SER A 345 8.66 -5.93 13.18
C SER A 345 7.66 -7.07 13.43
N LEU A 346 7.25 -7.79 12.40
CA LEU A 346 6.54 -9.07 12.54
C LEU A 346 7.50 -10.20 13.03
N ILE A 347 8.62 -9.82 13.66
CA ILE A 347 9.59 -10.76 14.20
C ILE A 347 9.19 -11.09 15.64
N HIS A 348 8.17 -11.90 15.79
CA HIS A 348 7.98 -12.84 16.90
C HIS A 348 6.98 -13.90 16.44
N ILE A 349 7.36 -14.58 15.37
CA ILE A 349 6.78 -15.88 15.04
C ILE A 349 7.93 -16.84 14.77
#